data_1e35149040fb758fc8dbaff86ad9009a
#
_entry.id   1e35149040fb758fc8dbaff86ad9009a
#
_cell.length_a   1.000
_cell.length_b   1.000
_cell.length_c   1.000
_cell.angle_alpha   90.00
_cell.angle_beta   90.00
_cell.angle_gamma   90.00
#
_symmetry.space_group_name_H-M   'P 1'
#
loop_
_entity.id
_entity.type
_entity.pdbx_description
1 polymer ?
#
loop_
_entity_poly.entity_id
_entity_poly.type
_entity_poly.pdbx_seq_one_letter_code
_entity_poly.pdbx_strand_id
1 'polypeptide(L)'
;MKTAILTISTFVLFTACASTPPEARLIDDAAEALGGKTRIEQIKTLSLEGEGEAPNLGQNLMPDSELPVWKVTGLRRDIDLANGRMRVRQVRTAQFLFAGETVQKQDQGIDGDVGYNIAGDGKASRTADAAARARRIDMLHHPVTALRAAFDANAKVANYREADGHAQVDVTTAKGELLTLVIDSASKMPLAVRTQSYNDNLGDVVIETSFADYESVSGIRLPKHLVTKVDRFPQFDLRIARNSVNAEIADAAAPADVKAMSVPAAAAITVTSQEVSKGIWWLAGSGNHRSILFEFDDHLVLFEAPLNETRTKAVIDTARSLRPQKPLTHVVVSHHHFDHSGGLRVAIAEGLTIITHRSNVEFFKELASRKHSVQPDALARNPKPLKIEPVDDETALKDNSMEVRLYHVKNNPREGTNLFAYVPRGRILVQADLYDSGWLQHPWGDNIPYNVSLHKLQVDKDVPVHGDIQSYADVLKTIASKGKGAAPGSN
;
A
#
# COMPACT_ATOMS: atom_id res chain seq x y z
N MET A 1 -86.48 11.99 -39.91
CA MET A 1 -85.42 11.04 -40.11
C MET A 1 -84.15 11.80 -39.81
N LYS A 2 -83.44 11.54 -38.65
CA LYS A 2 -82.17 12.16 -38.28
C LYS A 2 -81.11 11.07 -38.42
N THR A 3 -80.24 11.25 -39.39
CA THR A 3 -79.08 10.35 -39.64
C THR A 3 -77.94 10.69 -38.68
N ALA A 4 -77.60 9.73 -37.85
CA ALA A 4 -76.39 9.88 -36.94
C ALA A 4 -75.17 9.34 -37.70
N ILE A 5 -74.11 10.17 -37.83
CA ILE A 5 -72.85 9.81 -38.39
C ILE A 5 -71.94 9.37 -37.20
N LEU A 6 -71.55 8.08 -37.24
CA LEU A 6 -70.65 7.47 -36.26
C LEU A 6 -69.19 7.67 -36.72
N THR A 7 -68.44 8.54 -36.06
CA THR A 7 -67.01 8.77 -36.35
C THR A 7 -66.20 7.75 -35.55
N ILE A 8 -65.54 6.79 -36.21
CA ILE A 8 -64.62 5.83 -35.60
C ILE A 8 -63.25 6.49 -35.59
N SER A 9 -62.77 6.86 -34.39
CA SER A 9 -61.39 7.32 -34.16
C SER A 9 -60.48 6.12 -33.98
N THR A 10 -59.64 5.86 -34.98
CA THR A 10 -58.57 4.85 -34.89
C THR A 10 -57.42 5.38 -34.04
N PHE A 11 -57.26 4.85 -32.82
CA PHE A 11 -56.11 5.12 -31.98
C PHE A 11 -54.92 4.28 -32.48
N VAL A 12 -53.91 4.91 -33.12
CA VAL A 12 -52.62 4.29 -33.45
C VAL A 12 -51.77 4.35 -32.19
N LEU A 13 -51.59 3.20 -31.52
CA LEU A 13 -50.62 3.04 -30.46
C LEU A 13 -49.20 3.01 -31.07
N PHE A 14 -48.48 4.12 -30.99
CA PHE A 14 -47.05 4.13 -31.19
C PHE A 14 -46.37 3.46 -29.98
N THR A 15 -46.04 2.19 -30.11
CA THR A 15 -45.04 1.57 -29.22
C THR A 15 -43.69 2.20 -29.54
N ALA A 16 -43.30 3.21 -28.75
CA ALA A 16 -41.94 3.68 -28.76
C ALA A 16 -41.05 2.52 -28.25
N CYS A 17 -40.32 1.88 -29.14
CA CYS A 17 -39.21 1.02 -28.74
C CYS A 17 -38.23 1.90 -27.93
N ALA A 18 -38.24 1.79 -26.62
CA ALA A 18 -37.25 2.40 -25.79
C ALA A 18 -35.88 1.85 -26.22
N SER A 19 -35.04 2.71 -26.77
CA SER A 19 -33.67 2.31 -27.14
C SER A 19 -32.91 1.91 -25.87
N THR A 20 -32.22 0.77 -25.90
CA THR A 20 -31.35 0.34 -24.81
C THR A 20 -30.40 1.47 -24.42
N PRO A 21 -30.32 1.85 -23.16
CA PRO A 21 -29.37 2.88 -22.67
C PRO A 21 -27.96 2.58 -23.12
N PRO A 22 -27.16 3.60 -23.46
CA PRO A 22 -25.77 3.39 -23.94
C PRO A 22 -24.90 2.61 -22.96
N GLU A 23 -25.13 2.77 -21.66
CA GLU A 23 -24.44 2.03 -20.59
C GLU A 23 -24.71 0.52 -20.68
N ALA A 24 -25.97 0.15 -20.82
CA ALA A 24 -26.37 -1.25 -20.91
C ALA A 24 -25.88 -1.88 -22.22
N ARG A 25 -25.96 -1.12 -23.31
CA ARG A 25 -25.44 -1.57 -24.62
C ARG A 25 -23.92 -1.83 -24.55
N LEU A 26 -23.13 -0.94 -23.91
CA LEU A 26 -21.71 -1.13 -23.78
C LEU A 26 -21.37 -2.40 -23.00
N ILE A 27 -22.09 -2.70 -21.92
CA ILE A 27 -21.91 -3.93 -21.13
C ILE A 27 -22.26 -5.17 -21.96
N ASP A 28 -23.37 -5.14 -22.72
CA ASP A 28 -23.76 -6.26 -23.58
C ASP A 28 -22.74 -6.46 -24.72
N ASP A 29 -22.27 -5.37 -25.37
CA ASP A 29 -21.25 -5.43 -26.42
C ASP A 29 -19.93 -6.03 -25.88
N ALA A 30 -19.50 -5.62 -24.68
CA ALA A 30 -18.31 -6.17 -24.04
C ALA A 30 -18.48 -7.66 -23.68
N ALA A 31 -19.63 -8.05 -23.24
CA ALA A 31 -19.95 -9.46 -22.98
C ALA A 31 -19.90 -10.30 -24.25
N GLU A 32 -20.46 -9.82 -25.35
CA GLU A 32 -20.41 -10.51 -26.66
C GLU A 32 -18.94 -10.59 -27.15
N ALA A 33 -18.15 -9.51 -26.98
CA ALA A 33 -16.73 -9.52 -27.35
C ALA A 33 -15.93 -10.54 -26.55
N LEU A 34 -16.27 -10.79 -25.28
CA LEU A 34 -15.62 -11.82 -24.44
C LEU A 34 -16.11 -13.25 -24.73
N GLY A 35 -17.20 -13.45 -25.49
CA GLY A 35 -17.69 -14.79 -25.85
C GLY A 35 -19.17 -15.03 -25.55
N GLY A 36 -19.89 -14.00 -25.10
CA GLY A 36 -21.35 -14.00 -24.93
C GLY A 36 -21.81 -13.98 -23.48
N LYS A 37 -22.81 -13.14 -23.21
CA LYS A 37 -23.37 -12.95 -21.85
C LYS A 37 -23.76 -14.27 -21.19
N THR A 38 -24.53 -15.11 -21.89
CA THR A 38 -24.98 -16.40 -21.34
C THR A 38 -23.83 -17.30 -20.91
N ARG A 39 -22.75 -17.37 -21.71
CA ARG A 39 -21.58 -18.16 -21.32
C ARG A 39 -20.88 -17.59 -20.09
N ILE A 40 -20.74 -16.26 -20.01
CA ILE A 40 -20.15 -15.59 -18.85
C ILE A 40 -20.97 -15.86 -17.59
N GLU A 41 -22.31 -15.81 -17.66
CA GLU A 41 -23.20 -16.12 -16.54
C GLU A 41 -23.11 -17.58 -16.08
N GLN A 42 -22.83 -18.52 -17.01
CA GLN A 42 -22.67 -19.94 -16.71
C GLN A 42 -21.32 -20.33 -16.11
N ILE A 43 -20.37 -19.42 -16.03
CA ILE A 43 -19.08 -19.69 -15.38
C ILE A 43 -19.31 -19.84 -13.88
N LYS A 44 -19.04 -21.02 -13.33
CA LYS A 44 -19.09 -21.30 -11.88
C LYS A 44 -17.76 -21.05 -11.21
N THR A 45 -16.68 -21.47 -11.87
CA THR A 45 -15.32 -21.32 -11.36
C THR A 45 -14.39 -20.76 -12.42
N LEU A 46 -13.42 -19.94 -11.97
CA LEU A 46 -12.34 -19.41 -12.80
C LEU A 46 -11.02 -19.61 -12.04
N SER A 47 -10.02 -20.14 -12.69
CA SER A 47 -8.68 -20.29 -12.11
C SER A 47 -7.64 -19.68 -13.03
N LEU A 48 -6.73 -18.88 -12.45
CA LEU A 48 -5.60 -18.28 -13.11
C LEU A 48 -4.31 -18.80 -12.46
N GLU A 49 -3.42 -19.34 -13.27
CA GLU A 49 -2.10 -19.80 -12.82
C GLU A 49 -1.01 -19.07 -13.60
N GLY A 50 0.03 -18.61 -12.91
CA GLY A 50 1.08 -17.83 -13.56
C GLY A 50 2.20 -17.40 -12.62
N GLU A 51 2.88 -16.37 -13.05
CA GLU A 51 4.00 -15.75 -12.34
C GLU A 51 4.07 -14.25 -12.66
N GLY A 52 5.01 -13.55 -12.07
CA GLY A 52 5.20 -12.13 -12.36
C GLY A 52 6.01 -11.39 -11.31
N GLU A 53 5.68 -10.13 -11.18
CA GLU A 53 6.37 -9.20 -10.29
C GLU A 53 5.39 -8.42 -9.42
N ALA A 54 5.82 -8.11 -8.19
CA ALA A 54 5.09 -7.27 -7.26
C ALA A 54 6.03 -6.18 -6.71
N PRO A 55 6.07 -4.99 -7.33
CA PRO A 55 6.84 -3.86 -6.83
C PRO A 55 6.44 -3.44 -5.42
N ASN A 56 7.44 -3.10 -4.59
CA ASN A 56 7.28 -2.76 -3.18
C ASN A 56 7.15 -1.25 -3.00
N LEU A 57 5.93 -0.77 -3.08
CA LEU A 57 5.60 0.66 -3.01
C LEU A 57 6.11 1.31 -1.72
N GLY A 58 6.74 2.47 -1.84
CA GLY A 58 7.27 3.26 -0.75
C GLY A 58 8.57 2.73 -0.14
N GLN A 59 9.34 1.93 -0.90
CA GLN A 59 10.63 1.35 -0.48
C GLN A 59 11.73 1.54 -1.54
N ASN A 60 11.58 2.52 -2.41
CA ASN A 60 12.52 2.84 -3.48
C ASN A 60 13.77 3.58 -2.96
N LEU A 61 14.87 3.50 -3.71
CA LEU A 61 16.15 4.12 -3.36
C LEU A 61 16.06 5.65 -3.26
N MET A 62 15.34 6.26 -4.19
CA MET A 62 15.03 7.69 -4.24
C MET A 62 13.53 7.84 -4.48
N PRO A 63 12.88 8.95 -4.10
CA PRO A 63 11.43 9.13 -4.27
C PRO A 63 10.89 8.84 -5.66
N ASP A 64 11.68 9.12 -6.69
CA ASP A 64 11.30 8.95 -8.10
C ASP A 64 12.00 7.78 -8.81
N SER A 65 12.78 6.96 -8.09
CA SER A 65 13.43 5.80 -8.67
C SER A 65 12.49 4.60 -8.77
N GLU A 66 12.93 3.58 -9.52
CA GLU A 66 12.21 2.32 -9.62
C GLU A 66 11.98 1.68 -8.25
N LEU A 67 10.85 1.00 -8.13
CA LEU A 67 10.50 0.27 -6.90
C LEU A 67 11.29 -1.04 -6.83
N PRO A 68 11.75 -1.45 -5.65
CA PRO A 68 12.29 -2.78 -5.46
C PRO A 68 11.20 -3.84 -5.68
N VAL A 69 11.57 -4.97 -6.29
CA VAL A 69 10.61 -5.93 -6.83
C VAL A 69 10.65 -7.25 -6.06
N TRP A 70 9.46 -7.76 -5.72
CA TRP A 70 9.26 -9.15 -5.36
C TRP A 70 8.97 -9.96 -6.61
N LYS A 71 9.76 -11.01 -6.90
CA LYS A 71 9.40 -12.01 -7.89
C LYS A 71 8.25 -12.85 -7.36
N VAL A 72 7.18 -12.96 -8.14
CA VAL A 72 6.00 -13.79 -7.84
C VAL A 72 6.07 -15.08 -8.62
N THR A 73 6.01 -16.22 -7.93
CA THR A 73 5.99 -17.55 -8.55
C THR A 73 4.88 -18.40 -7.96
N GLY A 74 4.45 -19.44 -8.69
CA GLY A 74 3.40 -20.34 -8.25
C GLY A 74 2.08 -19.61 -7.94
N LEU A 75 1.84 -18.49 -8.61
CA LEU A 75 0.56 -17.80 -8.49
C LEU A 75 -0.56 -18.72 -8.91
N ARG A 76 -1.53 -18.88 -8.03
CA ARG A 76 -2.82 -19.48 -8.32
C ARG A 76 -3.92 -18.66 -7.67
N ARG A 77 -4.81 -18.14 -8.51
CA ARG A 77 -6.02 -17.41 -8.08
C ARG A 77 -7.22 -18.25 -8.48
N ASP A 78 -7.88 -18.84 -7.52
CA ASP A 78 -9.09 -19.61 -7.68
C ASP A 78 -10.30 -18.76 -7.27
N ILE A 79 -11.27 -18.60 -8.18
CA ILE A 79 -12.48 -17.80 -7.97
C ILE A 79 -13.69 -18.71 -8.11
N ASP A 80 -14.47 -18.86 -7.05
CA ASP A 80 -15.76 -19.50 -7.03
C ASP A 80 -16.83 -18.43 -7.21
N LEU A 81 -17.22 -18.22 -8.46
CA LEU A 81 -18.21 -17.22 -8.85
C LEU A 81 -19.62 -17.57 -8.38
N ALA A 82 -19.90 -18.86 -8.18
CA ALA A 82 -21.22 -19.31 -7.72
C ALA A 82 -21.46 -18.94 -6.25
N ASN A 83 -20.39 -18.90 -5.44
CA ASN A 83 -20.47 -18.63 -4.01
C ASN A 83 -19.81 -17.30 -3.59
N GLY A 84 -19.29 -16.51 -4.54
CA GLY A 84 -18.66 -15.22 -4.26
C GLY A 84 -17.37 -15.36 -3.43
N ARG A 85 -16.51 -16.30 -3.78
CA ARG A 85 -15.27 -16.64 -3.06
C ARG A 85 -14.05 -16.51 -3.95
N MET A 86 -12.93 -16.17 -3.34
CA MET A 86 -11.62 -16.20 -4.00
C MET A 86 -10.56 -16.65 -3.02
N ARG A 87 -9.61 -17.48 -3.51
CA ARG A 87 -8.38 -17.83 -2.80
C ARG A 87 -7.17 -17.57 -3.69
N VAL A 88 -6.16 -16.91 -3.14
CA VAL A 88 -4.91 -16.60 -3.84
C VAL A 88 -3.77 -17.26 -3.08
N ARG A 89 -2.96 -18.04 -3.81
CA ARG A 89 -1.73 -18.65 -3.32
C ARG A 89 -0.58 -18.22 -4.20
N GLN A 90 0.53 -17.83 -3.60
CA GLN A 90 1.74 -17.44 -4.32
C GLN A 90 2.95 -17.47 -3.42
N VAL A 91 4.11 -17.52 -4.04
CA VAL A 91 5.41 -17.33 -3.37
C VAL A 91 6.01 -16.03 -3.88
N ARG A 92 6.44 -15.19 -2.96
CA ARG A 92 7.16 -13.95 -3.26
C ARG A 92 8.59 -14.07 -2.79
N THR A 93 9.54 -13.83 -3.69
CA THR A 93 10.98 -13.84 -3.39
C THR A 93 11.53 -12.44 -3.63
N ALA A 94 12.18 -11.87 -2.63
CA ALA A 94 12.76 -10.53 -2.75
C ALA A 94 13.87 -10.52 -3.82
N GLN A 95 13.85 -9.49 -4.68
CA GLN A 95 14.89 -9.23 -5.69
C GLN A 95 15.68 -7.96 -5.33
N PHE A 96 15.77 -7.63 -4.06
CA PHE A 96 16.41 -6.41 -3.57
C PHE A 96 17.26 -6.69 -2.33
N LEU A 97 18.35 -5.98 -2.21
CA LEU A 97 19.43 -6.25 -1.24
C LEU A 97 18.97 -6.24 0.22
N PHE A 98 18.09 -5.32 0.59
CA PHE A 98 17.74 -5.13 2.00
C PHE A 98 16.78 -6.20 2.58
N ALA A 99 16.21 -7.06 1.75
CA ALA A 99 15.42 -8.20 2.22
C ALA A 99 16.20 -9.53 2.16
N GLY A 100 17.44 -9.51 1.65
CA GLY A 100 18.23 -10.72 1.46
C GLY A 100 17.49 -11.78 0.65
N GLU A 101 17.59 -13.05 1.05
CA GLU A 101 16.89 -14.18 0.42
C GLU A 101 15.47 -14.37 0.98
N THR A 102 14.80 -13.31 1.37
CA THR A 102 13.46 -13.41 1.98
C THR A 102 12.45 -14.03 1.01
N VAL A 103 11.85 -15.11 1.44
CA VAL A 103 10.78 -15.82 0.75
C VAL A 103 9.50 -15.76 1.57
N GLN A 104 8.43 -15.28 0.96
CA GLN A 104 7.11 -15.17 1.59
C GLN A 104 6.11 -16.08 0.88
N LYS A 105 5.61 -17.09 1.56
CA LYS A 105 4.47 -17.88 1.10
C LYS A 105 3.19 -17.19 1.52
N GLN A 106 2.34 -16.88 0.56
CA GLN A 106 1.05 -16.23 0.80
C GLN A 106 -0.07 -17.17 0.42
N ASP A 107 -1.01 -17.37 1.33
CA ASP A 107 -2.25 -18.10 1.13
C ASP A 107 -3.36 -17.31 1.82
N GLN A 108 -4.23 -16.70 1.02
CA GLN A 108 -5.22 -15.76 1.48
C GLN A 108 -6.50 -15.83 0.65
N GLY A 109 -7.63 -15.53 1.26
CA GLY A 109 -8.89 -15.58 0.55
C GLY A 109 -9.95 -14.64 1.10
N ILE A 110 -11.07 -14.66 0.39
CA ILE A 110 -12.33 -13.99 0.75
C ILE A 110 -13.48 -14.96 0.53
N ASP A 111 -14.40 -15.05 1.49
CA ASP A 111 -15.64 -15.79 1.40
C ASP A 111 -16.79 -14.85 1.83
N GLY A 112 -17.46 -14.28 0.83
CA GLY A 112 -18.44 -13.23 1.05
C GLY A 112 -17.81 -11.97 1.69
N ASP A 113 -18.00 -11.79 3.00
CA ASP A 113 -17.44 -10.68 3.78
C ASP A 113 -16.33 -11.12 4.74
N VAL A 114 -15.99 -12.42 4.76
CA VAL A 114 -14.98 -12.99 5.62
C VAL A 114 -13.65 -13.12 4.88
N GLY A 115 -12.74 -12.19 5.12
CA GLY A 115 -11.35 -12.31 4.67
C GLY A 115 -10.56 -13.21 5.60
N TYR A 116 -9.67 -14.05 5.05
CA TYR A 116 -8.85 -14.97 5.83
C TYR A 116 -7.43 -15.13 5.27
N ASN A 117 -6.50 -15.46 6.16
CA ASN A 117 -5.15 -15.89 5.81
C ASN A 117 -4.93 -17.31 6.32
N ILE A 118 -4.07 -18.07 5.63
CA ILE A 118 -3.58 -19.36 6.08
C ILE A 118 -2.06 -19.26 6.20
N ALA A 119 -1.56 -19.42 7.41
CA ALA A 119 -0.13 -19.41 7.70
C ALA A 119 0.56 -20.69 7.18
N GLY A 120 1.89 -20.69 7.11
CA GLY A 120 2.68 -21.83 6.62
C GLY A 120 2.53 -23.10 7.46
N ASP A 121 2.12 -22.99 8.73
CA ASP A 121 1.76 -24.10 9.62
C ASP A 121 0.31 -24.59 9.46
N GLY A 122 -0.44 -24.00 8.51
CA GLY A 122 -1.84 -24.33 8.25
C GLY A 122 -2.84 -23.60 9.13
N LYS A 123 -2.39 -22.81 10.12
CA LYS A 123 -3.29 -22.04 10.99
C LYS A 123 -3.97 -20.91 10.21
N ALA A 124 -5.29 -20.92 10.24
CA ALA A 124 -6.08 -19.87 9.60
C ALA A 124 -6.41 -18.73 10.58
N SER A 125 -6.57 -17.54 10.06
CA SER A 125 -6.94 -16.34 10.81
C SER A 125 -7.89 -15.46 10.03
N ARG A 126 -8.82 -14.80 10.73
CA ARG A 126 -9.72 -13.80 10.14
C ARG A 126 -8.99 -12.46 9.95
N THR A 127 -9.29 -11.75 8.86
CA THR A 127 -8.76 -10.40 8.63
C THR A 127 -9.73 -9.33 9.13
N ALA A 128 -9.23 -8.10 9.26
CA ALA A 128 -10.08 -6.93 9.45
C ALA A 128 -10.98 -6.69 8.22
N ASP A 129 -12.11 -6.02 8.42
CA ASP A 129 -13.11 -5.77 7.37
C ASP A 129 -12.56 -4.97 6.18
N ALA A 130 -11.63 -4.03 6.44
CA ALA A 130 -10.98 -3.28 5.38
C ALA A 130 -10.18 -4.19 4.44
N ALA A 131 -9.44 -5.17 4.97
CA ALA A 131 -8.70 -6.14 4.16
C ALA A 131 -9.66 -7.09 3.42
N ALA A 132 -10.76 -7.50 4.04
CA ALA A 132 -11.80 -8.30 3.39
C ALA A 132 -12.41 -7.55 2.20
N ARG A 133 -12.74 -6.26 2.39
CA ARG A 133 -13.26 -5.39 1.31
C ARG A 133 -12.24 -5.24 0.19
N ALA A 134 -10.97 -5.01 0.50
CA ALA A 134 -9.92 -4.91 -0.52
C ALA A 134 -9.82 -6.18 -1.38
N ARG A 135 -9.95 -7.37 -0.78
CA ARG A 135 -9.96 -8.65 -1.51
C ARG A 135 -11.19 -8.84 -2.38
N ARG A 136 -12.38 -8.37 -1.95
CA ARG A 136 -13.56 -8.38 -2.82
C ARG A 136 -13.34 -7.48 -4.04
N ILE A 137 -12.76 -6.30 -3.84
CA ILE A 137 -12.42 -5.40 -4.94
C ILE A 137 -11.40 -6.07 -5.87
N ASP A 138 -10.33 -6.69 -5.33
CA ASP A 138 -9.35 -7.42 -6.13
C ASP A 138 -9.99 -8.55 -6.97
N MET A 139 -10.96 -9.28 -6.40
CA MET A 139 -11.73 -10.28 -7.13
C MET A 139 -12.50 -9.68 -8.33
N LEU A 140 -12.94 -8.42 -8.20
CA LEU A 140 -13.67 -7.71 -9.28
C LEU A 140 -12.73 -7.13 -10.35
N HIS A 141 -11.43 -7.07 -10.11
CA HIS A 141 -10.42 -6.59 -11.05
C HIS A 141 -10.03 -7.67 -12.08
N HIS A 142 -11.07 -8.26 -12.71
CA HIS A 142 -10.94 -9.20 -13.82
C HIS A 142 -12.15 -9.02 -14.75
N PRO A 143 -12.01 -9.08 -16.09
CA PRO A 143 -13.11 -8.74 -17.01
C PRO A 143 -14.36 -9.59 -16.82
N VAL A 144 -14.22 -10.87 -16.55
CA VAL A 144 -15.36 -11.77 -16.31
C VAL A 144 -16.10 -11.39 -15.02
N THR A 145 -15.40 -11.18 -13.93
CA THR A 145 -16.03 -10.86 -12.63
C THR A 145 -16.68 -9.48 -12.64
N ALA A 146 -16.06 -8.50 -13.30
CA ALA A 146 -16.58 -7.15 -13.45
C ALA A 146 -17.86 -7.12 -14.27
N LEU A 147 -17.91 -7.84 -15.41
CA LEU A 147 -19.13 -7.95 -16.22
C LEU A 147 -20.23 -8.70 -15.47
N ARG A 148 -19.91 -9.78 -14.77
CA ARG A 148 -20.91 -10.47 -13.94
C ARG A 148 -21.50 -9.58 -12.86
N ALA A 149 -20.66 -8.73 -12.25
CA ALA A 149 -21.16 -7.75 -11.28
C ALA A 149 -22.10 -6.73 -11.95
N ALA A 150 -21.86 -6.35 -13.21
CA ALA A 150 -22.74 -5.46 -13.98
C ALA A 150 -24.07 -6.12 -14.40
N PHE A 151 -24.12 -7.46 -14.50
CA PHE A 151 -25.33 -8.20 -14.82
C PHE A 151 -26.27 -8.43 -13.64
N ASP A 152 -25.78 -8.23 -12.40
CA ASP A 152 -26.61 -8.38 -11.21
C ASP A 152 -27.80 -7.41 -11.25
N ALA A 153 -29.00 -7.90 -10.99
CA ALA A 153 -30.23 -7.10 -11.04
C ALA A 153 -30.23 -5.93 -10.03
N ASN A 154 -29.41 -6.02 -8.98
CA ASN A 154 -29.25 -4.98 -7.96
C ASN A 154 -28.05 -4.07 -8.24
N ALA A 155 -27.30 -4.31 -9.31
CA ALA A 155 -26.22 -3.42 -9.73
C ALA A 155 -26.78 -2.19 -10.44
N LYS A 156 -26.06 -1.08 -10.32
CA LYS A 156 -26.36 0.13 -11.09
C LYS A 156 -25.25 0.37 -12.11
N VAL A 157 -25.61 0.40 -13.39
CA VAL A 157 -24.72 0.78 -14.49
C VAL A 157 -25.06 2.19 -14.93
N ALA A 158 -24.09 3.10 -14.99
CA ALA A 158 -24.32 4.52 -15.23
C ALA A 158 -23.06 5.22 -15.80
N ASN A 159 -23.20 6.51 -16.11
CA ASN A 159 -22.07 7.40 -16.46
C ASN A 159 -21.28 6.91 -17.68
N TYR A 160 -22.00 6.52 -18.76
CA TYR A 160 -21.35 6.25 -20.04
C TYR A 160 -20.57 7.48 -20.51
N ARG A 161 -19.34 7.27 -20.97
CA ARG A 161 -18.47 8.30 -21.54
C ARG A 161 -17.47 7.71 -22.49
N GLU A 162 -17.03 8.50 -23.46
CA GLU A 162 -15.97 8.14 -24.39
C GLU A 162 -14.83 9.14 -24.28
N ALA A 163 -13.58 8.65 -24.27
CA ALA A 163 -12.37 9.44 -24.31
C ALA A 163 -11.23 8.60 -24.90
N ASP A 164 -10.44 9.20 -25.79
CA ASP A 164 -9.22 8.62 -26.34
C ASP A 164 -9.40 7.23 -26.98
N GLY A 165 -10.52 7.02 -27.69
CA GLY A 165 -10.83 5.72 -28.32
C GLY A 165 -11.32 4.65 -27.37
N HIS A 166 -11.60 4.99 -26.11
CA HIS A 166 -12.12 4.09 -25.09
C HIS A 166 -13.50 4.52 -24.61
N ALA A 167 -14.41 3.57 -24.51
CA ALA A 167 -15.69 3.73 -23.83
C ALA A 167 -15.56 3.33 -22.38
N GLN A 168 -16.19 4.09 -21.48
CA GLN A 168 -16.16 3.84 -20.05
C GLN A 168 -17.56 3.84 -19.47
N VAL A 169 -17.78 3.02 -18.46
CA VAL A 169 -19.02 2.94 -17.72
C VAL A 169 -18.75 2.63 -16.25
N ASP A 170 -19.52 3.24 -15.36
CA ASP A 170 -19.44 2.99 -13.94
C ASP A 170 -20.44 1.91 -13.53
N VAL A 171 -19.99 0.95 -12.73
CA VAL A 171 -20.79 -0.13 -12.17
C VAL A 171 -20.73 -0.03 -10.66
N THR A 172 -21.87 0.24 -10.03
CA THR A 172 -22.02 0.07 -8.59
C THR A 172 -22.56 -1.33 -8.35
N THR A 173 -21.80 -2.20 -7.70
CA THR A 173 -22.19 -3.58 -7.42
C THR A 173 -23.35 -3.63 -6.43
N ALA A 174 -24.00 -4.78 -6.29
CA ALA A 174 -25.04 -5.02 -5.30
C ALA A 174 -24.56 -4.79 -3.84
N LYS A 175 -23.24 -4.88 -3.59
CA LYS A 175 -22.62 -4.60 -2.28
C LYS A 175 -22.10 -3.16 -2.12
N GLY A 176 -22.29 -2.32 -3.15
CA GLY A 176 -21.92 -0.90 -3.12
C GLY A 176 -20.48 -0.60 -3.52
N GLU A 177 -19.70 -1.57 -4.03
CA GLU A 177 -18.39 -1.26 -4.63
C GLU A 177 -18.61 -0.54 -5.97
N LEU A 178 -17.85 0.54 -6.19
CA LEU A 178 -17.88 1.31 -7.44
C LEU A 178 -16.69 0.95 -8.31
N LEU A 179 -16.97 0.42 -9.49
CA LEU A 179 -16.00 0.08 -10.53
C LEU A 179 -16.21 0.97 -11.74
N THR A 180 -15.13 1.29 -12.46
CA THR A 180 -15.20 1.82 -13.82
C THR A 180 -14.63 0.76 -14.77
N LEU A 181 -15.44 0.26 -15.69
CA LEU A 181 -14.98 -0.58 -16.79
C LEU A 181 -14.50 0.33 -17.92
N VAL A 182 -13.31 0.03 -18.44
CA VAL A 182 -12.71 0.67 -19.61
C VAL A 182 -12.73 -0.35 -20.74
N ILE A 183 -13.33 0.01 -21.86
CA ILE A 183 -13.62 -0.89 -22.99
C ILE A 183 -13.11 -0.22 -24.27
N ASP A 184 -12.40 -0.96 -25.11
CA ASP A 184 -11.99 -0.49 -26.43
C ASP A 184 -13.21 -0.20 -27.32
N SER A 185 -13.30 1.01 -27.85
CA SER A 185 -14.49 1.43 -28.60
C SER A 185 -14.68 0.67 -29.93
N ALA A 186 -13.60 0.14 -30.52
CA ALA A 186 -13.65 -0.57 -31.80
C ALA A 186 -13.91 -2.06 -31.60
N SER A 187 -13.10 -2.74 -30.79
CA SER A 187 -13.18 -4.20 -30.56
C SER A 187 -14.20 -4.62 -29.51
N LYS A 188 -14.67 -3.69 -28.70
CA LYS A 188 -15.51 -3.89 -27.51
C LYS A 188 -14.87 -4.76 -26.42
N MET A 189 -13.58 -5.05 -26.53
CA MET A 189 -12.84 -5.79 -25.52
C MET A 189 -12.62 -4.95 -24.25
N PRO A 190 -12.83 -5.50 -23.05
CA PRO A 190 -12.42 -4.86 -21.81
C PRO A 190 -10.90 -4.62 -21.81
N LEU A 191 -10.49 -3.39 -21.50
CA LEU A 191 -9.09 -2.98 -21.40
C LEU A 191 -8.63 -2.88 -19.95
N ALA A 192 -9.50 -2.39 -19.07
CA ALA A 192 -9.18 -2.23 -17.67
C ALA A 192 -10.42 -2.18 -16.76
N VAL A 193 -10.18 -2.44 -15.48
CA VAL A 193 -11.09 -2.11 -14.37
C VAL A 193 -10.39 -1.13 -13.46
N ARG A 194 -11.09 -0.05 -13.07
CA ARG A 194 -10.63 0.96 -12.13
C ARG A 194 -11.51 0.98 -10.90
N THR A 195 -10.92 1.24 -9.75
CA THR A 195 -11.64 1.46 -8.49
C THR A 195 -11.00 2.63 -7.75
N GLN A 196 -11.82 3.56 -7.27
CA GLN A 196 -11.34 4.56 -6.32
C GLN A 196 -11.11 3.89 -4.97
N SER A 197 -9.95 4.12 -4.37
CA SER A 197 -9.52 3.51 -3.13
C SER A 197 -8.80 4.54 -2.27
N TYR A 198 -8.26 4.09 -1.16
CA TYR A 198 -7.50 4.90 -0.22
C TYR A 198 -6.19 4.18 0.14
N ASN A 199 -5.13 4.96 0.26
CA ASN A 199 -3.84 4.52 0.77
C ASN A 199 -3.41 5.49 1.88
N ASP A 200 -2.95 4.98 3.02
CA ASP A 200 -2.63 5.81 4.19
C ASP A 200 -1.58 6.90 3.90
N ASN A 201 -0.66 6.65 2.98
CA ASN A 201 0.39 7.61 2.61
C ASN A 201 0.02 8.46 1.38
N LEU A 202 -0.69 7.88 0.40
CA LEU A 202 -1.02 8.55 -0.86
C LEU A 202 -2.42 9.17 -0.86
N GLY A 203 -3.24 8.94 0.17
CA GLY A 203 -4.62 9.43 0.23
C GLY A 203 -5.54 8.74 -0.77
N ASP A 204 -6.37 9.53 -1.45
CA ASP A 204 -7.27 9.05 -2.49
C ASP A 204 -6.45 8.58 -3.70
N VAL A 205 -6.61 7.32 -4.08
CA VAL A 205 -5.91 6.69 -5.19
C VAL A 205 -6.88 5.97 -6.12
N VAL A 206 -6.46 5.79 -7.35
CA VAL A 206 -7.13 4.91 -8.30
C VAL A 206 -6.31 3.63 -8.43
N ILE A 207 -6.94 2.50 -8.13
CA ILE A 207 -6.39 1.18 -8.47
C ILE A 207 -6.90 0.84 -9.87
N GLU A 208 -6.01 0.56 -10.79
CA GLU A 208 -6.33 0.12 -12.15
C GLU A 208 -5.68 -1.23 -12.43
N THR A 209 -6.46 -2.19 -12.91
CA THR A 209 -5.92 -3.42 -13.50
C THR A 209 -6.24 -3.43 -14.98
N SER A 210 -5.20 -3.37 -15.82
CA SER A 210 -5.30 -3.47 -17.26
C SER A 210 -5.11 -4.90 -17.75
N PHE A 211 -5.69 -5.21 -18.92
CA PHE A 211 -5.79 -6.54 -19.48
C PHE A 211 -5.24 -6.57 -20.90
N ALA A 212 -4.41 -7.57 -21.19
CA ALA A 212 -3.87 -7.79 -22.53
C ALA A 212 -3.70 -9.28 -22.84
N ASP A 213 -3.26 -9.58 -24.06
CA ASP A 213 -2.91 -10.92 -24.54
C ASP A 213 -4.03 -11.94 -24.32
N TYR A 214 -5.24 -11.61 -24.79
CA TYR A 214 -6.41 -12.46 -24.63
C TYR A 214 -6.29 -13.79 -25.38
N GLU A 215 -6.62 -14.89 -24.69
CA GLU A 215 -6.75 -16.23 -25.26
C GLU A 215 -8.19 -16.73 -25.14
N SER A 216 -8.60 -17.69 -25.99
CA SER A 216 -9.92 -18.31 -25.90
C SER A 216 -9.85 -19.61 -25.11
N VAL A 217 -10.61 -19.68 -24.01
CA VAL A 217 -10.76 -20.86 -23.15
C VAL A 217 -12.24 -21.20 -23.03
N SER A 218 -12.67 -22.35 -23.52
CA SER A 218 -14.08 -22.78 -23.51
C SER A 218 -15.04 -21.75 -24.14
N GLY A 219 -14.56 -21.04 -25.18
CA GLY A 219 -15.34 -20.01 -25.89
C GLY A 219 -15.44 -18.66 -25.16
N ILE A 220 -14.68 -18.45 -24.07
CA ILE A 220 -14.54 -17.18 -23.38
C ILE A 220 -13.12 -16.64 -23.61
N ARG A 221 -12.99 -15.36 -23.91
CA ARG A 221 -11.70 -14.67 -24.02
C ARG A 221 -11.24 -14.24 -22.66
N LEU A 222 -10.05 -14.70 -22.22
CA LEU A 222 -9.45 -14.43 -20.93
C LEU A 222 -8.07 -13.78 -21.10
N PRO A 223 -7.71 -12.77 -20.30
CA PRO A 223 -6.42 -12.13 -20.43
C PRO A 223 -5.29 -13.04 -19.91
N LYS A 224 -4.13 -12.97 -20.56
CA LYS A 224 -2.89 -13.60 -20.11
C LYS A 224 -1.91 -12.63 -19.49
N HIS A 225 -2.17 -11.35 -19.60
CA HIS A 225 -1.36 -10.30 -18.98
C HIS A 225 -2.26 -9.36 -18.18
N LEU A 226 -1.99 -9.25 -16.88
CA LEU A 226 -2.68 -8.37 -15.96
C LEU A 226 -1.66 -7.44 -15.30
N VAL A 227 -1.83 -6.13 -15.47
CA VAL A 227 -0.98 -5.12 -14.83
C VAL A 227 -1.83 -4.29 -13.90
N THR A 228 -1.51 -4.31 -12.61
CA THR A 228 -2.19 -3.49 -11.60
C THR A 228 -1.31 -2.33 -11.17
N LYS A 229 -1.89 -1.13 -11.12
CA LYS A 229 -1.25 0.10 -10.64
C LYS A 229 -2.09 0.75 -9.54
N VAL A 230 -1.42 1.44 -8.64
CA VAL A 230 -2.00 2.39 -7.69
C VAL A 230 -1.57 3.78 -8.15
N ASP A 231 -2.46 4.54 -8.78
CA ASP A 231 -2.13 5.74 -9.56
C ASP A 231 -1.02 5.44 -10.59
N ARG A 232 0.12 6.13 -10.50
CA ARG A 232 1.29 5.89 -11.36
C ARG A 232 2.17 4.71 -10.92
N PHE A 233 1.98 4.22 -9.70
CA PHE A 233 2.88 3.23 -9.10
C PHE A 233 2.48 1.81 -9.49
N PRO A 234 3.38 1.00 -10.06
CA PRO A 234 3.09 -0.40 -10.34
C PRO A 234 2.93 -1.18 -9.03
N GLN A 235 1.94 -2.07 -8.99
CA GLN A 235 1.66 -2.96 -7.86
C GLN A 235 1.83 -4.43 -8.22
N PHE A 236 1.38 -4.83 -9.42
CA PHE A 236 1.55 -6.17 -9.96
C PHE A 236 1.75 -6.11 -11.48
N ASP A 237 2.63 -6.96 -11.99
CA ASP A 237 2.72 -7.34 -13.40
C ASP A 237 2.69 -8.86 -13.47
N LEU A 238 1.55 -9.43 -13.92
CA LEU A 238 1.29 -10.86 -13.87
C LEU A 238 1.14 -11.45 -15.27
N ARG A 239 1.88 -12.52 -15.56
CA ARG A 239 1.76 -13.34 -16.76
C ARG A 239 1.06 -14.63 -16.41
N ILE A 240 -0.11 -14.86 -17.01
CA ILE A 240 -0.93 -16.04 -16.79
C ILE A 240 -0.53 -17.12 -17.80
N ALA A 241 0.02 -18.18 -17.27
CA ALA A 241 0.41 -19.35 -18.06
C ALA A 241 -0.81 -20.21 -18.43
N ARG A 242 -1.79 -20.28 -17.51
CA ARG A 242 -3.01 -21.07 -17.72
C ARG A 242 -4.22 -20.41 -17.12
N ASN A 243 -5.25 -20.22 -17.95
CA ASN A 243 -6.62 -19.90 -17.53
C ASN A 243 -7.48 -21.17 -17.59
N SER A 244 -8.39 -21.34 -16.62
CA SER A 244 -9.33 -22.47 -16.61
C SER A 244 -10.73 -21.99 -16.24
N VAL A 245 -11.74 -22.46 -16.97
CA VAL A 245 -13.15 -22.14 -16.78
C VAL A 245 -13.92 -23.40 -16.40
N ASN A 246 -14.73 -23.32 -15.35
CA ASN A 246 -15.55 -24.44 -14.84
C ASN A 246 -14.72 -25.70 -14.49
N ALA A 247 -13.43 -25.53 -14.26
CA ALA A 247 -12.58 -26.60 -13.73
C ALA A 247 -12.77 -26.75 -12.22
N GLU A 248 -12.39 -27.92 -11.72
CA GLU A 248 -12.28 -28.14 -10.28
C GLU A 248 -11.21 -27.20 -9.69
N ILE A 249 -11.58 -26.46 -8.66
CA ILE A 249 -10.68 -25.55 -7.94
C ILE A 249 -10.50 -26.05 -6.50
N ALA A 250 -9.41 -25.65 -5.85
CA ALA A 250 -9.27 -25.86 -4.43
C ALA A 250 -10.37 -25.11 -3.66
N ASP A 251 -10.77 -25.63 -2.50
CA ASP A 251 -11.77 -24.98 -1.67
C ASP A 251 -11.35 -23.55 -1.32
N ALA A 252 -12.13 -22.59 -1.77
CA ALA A 252 -11.97 -21.17 -1.50
C ALA A 252 -12.83 -20.68 -0.33
N ALA A 253 -13.54 -21.57 0.35
CA ALA A 253 -14.32 -21.22 1.53
C ALA A 253 -13.40 -20.83 2.68
N ALA A 254 -13.82 -19.83 3.47
CA ALA A 254 -13.18 -19.57 4.75
C ALA A 254 -13.40 -20.77 5.69
N PRO A 255 -12.38 -21.25 6.41
CA PRO A 255 -12.55 -22.29 7.42
C PRO A 255 -13.67 -21.96 8.42
N ALA A 256 -14.38 -22.99 8.89
CA ALA A 256 -15.57 -22.79 9.73
C ALA A 256 -15.26 -22.05 11.05
N ASP A 257 -14.11 -22.35 11.64
CA ASP A 257 -13.61 -21.68 12.84
C ASP A 257 -13.30 -20.20 12.57
N VAL A 258 -12.73 -19.87 11.42
CA VAL A 258 -12.46 -18.46 11.00
C VAL A 258 -13.76 -17.68 10.81
N LYS A 259 -14.80 -18.31 10.25
CA LYS A 259 -16.13 -17.68 10.13
C LYS A 259 -16.75 -17.36 11.50
N ALA A 260 -16.48 -18.19 12.49
CA ALA A 260 -16.96 -18.01 13.86
C ALA A 260 -16.14 -16.97 14.66
N MET A 261 -14.92 -16.63 14.21
CA MET A 261 -14.10 -15.60 14.87
C MET A 261 -14.74 -14.22 14.74
N SER A 262 -14.63 -13.41 15.78
CA SER A 262 -14.92 -11.97 15.68
C SER A 262 -13.90 -11.29 14.75
N VAL A 263 -14.32 -10.19 14.15
CA VAL A 263 -13.39 -9.31 13.40
C VAL A 263 -12.28 -8.86 14.36
N PRO A 264 -11.00 -8.98 13.98
CA PRO A 264 -9.92 -8.52 14.82
C PRO A 264 -10.08 -7.03 15.13
N ALA A 265 -10.08 -6.68 16.41
CA ALA A 265 -10.02 -5.28 16.81
C ALA A 265 -8.68 -4.67 16.38
N ALA A 266 -8.69 -3.39 16.03
CA ALA A 266 -7.44 -2.67 15.83
C ALA A 266 -6.60 -2.74 17.12
N ALA A 267 -5.34 -3.12 17.00
CA ALA A 267 -4.45 -3.16 18.16
C ALA A 267 -4.34 -1.77 18.78
N ALA A 268 -4.42 -1.70 20.10
CA ALA A 268 -4.21 -0.44 20.81
C ALA A 268 -2.78 0.05 20.54
N ILE A 269 -2.66 1.30 20.13
CA ILE A 269 -1.36 1.94 19.95
C ILE A 269 -0.86 2.38 21.31
N THR A 270 0.26 1.81 21.73
CA THR A 270 0.96 2.21 22.95
C THR A 270 2.30 2.82 22.60
N VAL A 271 2.68 3.89 23.31
CA VAL A 271 4.01 4.49 23.23
C VAL A 271 4.57 4.54 24.64
N THR A 272 5.70 3.88 24.83
CA THR A 272 6.49 3.94 26.05
C THR A 272 7.68 4.85 25.86
N SER A 273 8.18 5.48 26.92
CA SER A 273 9.32 6.37 26.87
C SER A 273 10.43 5.88 27.78
N GLN A 274 11.67 5.92 27.30
CA GLN A 274 12.86 5.66 28.07
C GLN A 274 13.85 6.84 27.89
N GLU A 275 14.26 7.50 28.97
CA GLU A 275 15.32 8.49 28.89
C GLU A 275 16.66 7.78 28.75
N VAL A 276 17.31 7.94 27.59
CA VAL A 276 18.58 7.27 27.25
C VAL A 276 19.80 8.11 27.60
N SER A 277 19.60 9.40 27.74
CA SER A 277 20.54 10.40 28.26
C SER A 277 19.74 11.65 28.64
N LYS A 278 20.27 12.52 29.48
CA LYS A 278 19.54 13.74 29.89
C LYS A 278 18.98 14.50 28.68
N GLY A 279 17.66 14.64 28.62
CA GLY A 279 16.95 15.33 27.56
C GLY A 279 16.89 14.56 26.23
N ILE A 280 17.09 13.25 26.22
CA ILE A 280 16.96 12.39 25.05
C ILE A 280 16.12 11.18 25.44
N TRP A 281 14.95 11.02 24.81
CA TRP A 281 14.06 9.89 25.06
C TRP A 281 13.90 9.03 23.81
N TRP A 282 13.95 7.72 24.02
CA TRP A 282 13.59 6.70 23.04
C TRP A 282 12.11 6.34 23.24
N LEU A 283 11.30 6.61 22.25
CA LEU A 283 9.85 6.39 22.25
C LEU A 283 9.52 5.11 21.49
N ALA A 284 9.30 4.04 22.25
CA ALA A 284 9.02 2.71 21.73
C ALA A 284 7.53 2.37 21.84
N GLY A 285 7.15 1.13 21.52
CA GLY A 285 5.78 0.63 21.69
C GLY A 285 5.33 -0.23 20.51
N SER A 286 4.07 -0.12 20.14
CA SER A 286 3.47 -0.98 19.13
C SER A 286 4.30 -1.03 17.83
N GLY A 287 4.75 -2.24 17.44
CA GLY A 287 5.57 -2.48 16.26
C GLY A 287 7.07 -2.25 16.47
N ASN A 288 7.85 -2.36 15.38
CA ASN A 288 9.31 -2.23 15.37
C ASN A 288 9.79 -0.84 14.94
N HIS A 289 8.96 0.20 15.09
CA HIS A 289 9.33 1.58 14.76
C HIS A 289 9.38 2.42 16.02
N ARG A 290 10.49 3.13 16.21
CA ARG A 290 10.77 4.01 17.35
C ARG A 290 10.83 5.45 16.87
N SER A 291 10.67 6.38 17.81
CA SER A 291 11.00 7.79 17.58
C SER A 291 11.91 8.27 18.70
N ILE A 292 12.70 9.28 18.44
CA ILE A 292 13.60 9.83 19.44
C ILE A 292 13.20 11.30 19.68
N LEU A 293 13.08 11.68 20.94
CA LEU A 293 12.76 13.05 21.34
C LEU A 293 14.00 13.72 21.91
N PHE A 294 14.29 14.91 21.42
CA PHE A 294 15.35 15.80 21.91
C PHE A 294 14.73 17.01 22.62
N GLU A 295 15.19 17.28 23.84
CA GLU A 295 14.80 18.46 24.64
C GLU A 295 15.86 19.53 24.52
N PHE A 296 15.47 20.68 23.99
CA PHE A 296 16.20 21.94 23.96
C PHE A 296 15.77 22.84 25.11
N ASP A 297 16.41 24.02 25.28
CA ASP A 297 16.12 24.93 26.38
C ASP A 297 14.62 25.35 26.40
N ASP A 298 14.06 25.67 25.24
CA ASP A 298 12.71 26.25 25.12
C ASP A 298 11.75 25.41 24.24
N HIS A 299 12.23 24.34 23.57
CA HIS A 299 11.42 23.53 22.66
C HIS A 299 11.83 22.06 22.62
N LEU A 300 11.03 21.28 21.90
CA LEU A 300 11.26 19.87 21.63
C LEU A 300 11.40 19.62 20.13
N VAL A 301 12.24 18.66 19.77
CA VAL A 301 12.41 18.15 18.40
C VAL A 301 12.22 16.63 18.41
N LEU A 302 11.41 16.13 17.51
CA LEU A 302 11.20 14.70 17.31
C LEU A 302 12.05 14.20 16.14
N PHE A 303 12.56 12.98 16.24
CA PHE A 303 13.14 12.23 15.13
C PHE A 303 12.22 11.06 14.82
N GLU A 304 11.70 10.98 13.59
CA GLU A 304 10.74 10.07 13.00
C GLU A 304 9.25 10.40 13.24
N ALA A 305 8.50 10.31 12.11
CA ALA A 305 7.05 10.37 12.03
C ALA A 305 6.50 9.04 11.47
N PRO A 306 6.53 7.94 12.26
CA PRO A 306 6.45 6.59 11.73
C PRO A 306 5.05 6.13 11.35
N LEU A 307 4.99 5.23 10.35
CA LEU A 307 3.90 4.35 9.96
C LEU A 307 2.65 5.04 9.42
N ASN A 308 1.90 5.76 10.26
CA ASN A 308 0.61 6.35 9.92
C ASN A 308 0.18 7.42 10.94
N GLU A 309 -0.97 8.06 10.67
CA GLU A 309 -1.55 9.10 11.53
C GLU A 309 -1.67 8.65 12.99
N THR A 310 -2.27 7.47 13.23
CA THR A 310 -2.56 6.99 14.60
C THR A 310 -1.28 6.79 15.41
N ARG A 311 -0.25 6.15 14.79
CA ARG A 311 1.02 5.91 15.46
C ARG A 311 1.79 7.18 15.73
N THR A 312 1.92 8.05 14.73
CA THR A 312 2.64 9.32 14.89
C THR A 312 1.92 10.26 15.84
N LYS A 313 0.58 10.30 15.83
CA LYS A 313 -0.17 11.10 16.82
C LYS A 313 0.11 10.64 18.26
N ALA A 314 0.14 9.33 18.50
CA ALA A 314 0.48 8.78 19.81
C ALA A 314 1.92 9.15 20.24
N VAL A 315 2.88 9.17 19.30
CA VAL A 315 4.25 9.61 19.55
C VAL A 315 4.29 11.11 19.91
N ILE A 316 3.60 11.95 19.16
CA ILE A 316 3.53 13.40 19.40
C ILE A 316 2.89 13.69 20.77
N ASP A 317 1.81 12.99 21.12
CA ASP A 317 1.13 13.17 22.42
C ASP A 317 2.03 12.74 23.58
N THR A 318 2.75 11.62 23.43
CA THR A 318 3.74 11.18 24.42
C THR A 318 4.88 12.19 24.56
N ALA A 319 5.44 12.67 23.45
CA ALA A 319 6.51 13.68 23.48
C ALA A 319 6.08 14.95 24.23
N ARG A 320 4.88 15.46 23.97
CA ARG A 320 4.32 16.62 24.67
C ARG A 320 4.08 16.34 26.15
N SER A 321 3.64 15.14 26.51
CA SER A 321 3.37 14.78 27.90
C SER A 321 4.63 14.72 28.75
N LEU A 322 5.79 14.39 28.17
CA LEU A 322 7.08 14.35 28.87
C LEU A 322 7.55 15.74 29.30
N ARG A 323 7.26 16.75 28.52
CA ARG A 323 7.68 18.14 28.77
C ARG A 323 6.55 19.12 28.37
N PRO A 324 5.45 19.17 29.14
CA PRO A 324 4.27 19.95 28.77
C PRO A 324 4.49 21.47 28.72
N GLN A 325 5.60 21.94 29.29
CA GLN A 325 5.96 23.36 29.29
C GLN A 325 6.75 23.79 28.05
N LYS A 326 7.19 22.82 27.21
CA LYS A 326 7.99 23.10 26.02
C LYS A 326 7.19 22.72 24.76
N PRO A 327 7.06 23.63 23.78
CA PRO A 327 6.40 23.30 22.53
C PRO A 327 7.22 22.26 21.73
N LEU A 328 6.55 21.29 21.15
CA LEU A 328 7.11 20.46 20.08
C LEU A 328 7.01 21.27 18.78
N THR A 329 8.16 21.59 18.18
CA THR A 329 8.23 22.52 17.05
C THR A 329 8.65 21.88 15.75
N HIS A 330 9.48 20.84 15.80
CA HIS A 330 10.05 20.20 14.62
C HIS A 330 9.95 18.67 14.69
N VAL A 331 9.93 18.06 13.52
CA VAL A 331 10.18 16.63 13.36
C VAL A 331 11.17 16.41 12.23
N VAL A 332 12.22 15.65 12.51
CA VAL A 332 13.13 15.12 11.50
C VAL A 332 12.50 13.86 10.93
N VAL A 333 12.24 13.83 9.64
CA VAL A 333 11.87 12.62 8.92
C VAL A 333 13.12 12.13 8.19
N SER A 334 13.67 11.02 8.66
CA SER A 334 14.99 10.55 8.23
C SER A 334 15.05 10.33 6.72
N HIS A 335 14.01 9.69 6.14
CA HIS A 335 13.92 9.43 4.71
C HIS A 335 12.47 9.24 4.26
N HIS A 336 12.27 9.02 2.97
CA HIS A 336 10.95 9.03 2.33
C HIS A 336 10.14 7.74 2.42
N HIS A 337 10.73 6.63 2.89
CA HIS A 337 10.00 5.36 3.00
C HIS A 337 8.74 5.52 3.86
N PHE A 338 7.67 4.83 3.48
CA PHE A 338 6.35 5.06 4.07
C PHE A 338 6.27 4.67 5.55
N ASP A 339 7.08 3.75 6.00
CA ASP A 339 7.17 3.37 7.42
C ASP A 339 7.88 4.41 8.28
N HIS A 340 8.65 5.35 7.68
CA HIS A 340 9.31 6.47 8.35
C HIS A 340 8.59 7.80 8.14
N SER A 341 7.96 8.00 7.00
CA SER A 341 7.28 9.24 6.62
C SER A 341 5.74 9.17 6.72
N GLY A 342 5.17 8.02 7.07
CA GLY A 342 3.72 7.82 7.05
C GLY A 342 2.91 8.73 7.99
N GLY A 343 3.57 9.33 8.98
CA GLY A 343 2.99 10.34 9.84
C GLY A 343 3.23 11.79 9.41
N LEU A 344 3.82 12.02 8.22
CA LEU A 344 4.12 13.36 7.71
C LEU A 344 2.92 14.30 7.82
N ARG A 345 1.76 13.85 7.35
CA ARG A 345 0.56 14.68 7.27
C ARG A 345 -0.01 15.04 8.64
N VAL A 346 0.04 14.16 9.63
CA VAL A 346 -0.35 14.52 11.00
C VAL A 346 0.66 15.46 11.64
N ALA A 347 1.95 15.34 11.37
CA ALA A 347 2.96 16.29 11.82
C ALA A 347 2.70 17.70 11.27
N ILE A 348 2.32 17.81 9.99
CA ILE A 348 1.91 19.09 9.37
C ILE A 348 0.64 19.63 10.03
N ALA A 349 -0.38 18.80 10.24
CA ALA A 349 -1.63 19.19 10.91
C ALA A 349 -1.40 19.69 12.35
N GLU A 350 -0.39 19.15 13.04
CA GLU A 350 0.06 19.60 14.36
C GLU A 350 0.90 20.89 14.30
N GLY A 351 1.25 21.36 13.10
CA GLY A 351 1.98 22.62 12.86
C GLY A 351 3.48 22.52 12.99
N LEU A 352 4.02 21.29 12.97
CA LEU A 352 5.45 21.04 13.08
C LEU A 352 6.18 21.43 11.78
N THR A 353 7.41 21.89 11.91
CA THR A 353 8.34 22.05 10.78
C THR A 353 9.01 20.70 10.50
N ILE A 354 9.02 20.30 9.24
CA ILE A 354 9.60 19.04 8.78
C ILE A 354 11.06 19.31 8.40
N ILE A 355 11.99 18.58 9.01
CA ILE A 355 13.42 18.58 8.63
C ILE A 355 13.69 17.27 7.89
N THR A 356 14.25 17.33 6.69
CA THR A 356 14.55 16.16 5.89
C THR A 356 15.61 16.44 4.83
N HIS A 357 16.17 15.39 4.23
CA HIS A 357 17.11 15.57 3.12
C HIS A 357 16.44 16.27 1.93
N ARG A 358 17.19 17.16 1.24
CA ARG A 358 16.65 17.98 0.13
C ARG A 358 15.94 17.17 -0.96
N SER A 359 16.41 15.97 -1.27
CA SER A 359 15.79 15.11 -2.29
C SER A 359 14.38 14.64 -1.93
N ASN A 360 13.95 14.75 -0.67
CA ASN A 360 12.61 14.37 -0.24
C ASN A 360 11.59 15.52 -0.38
N VAL A 361 12.05 16.75 -0.59
CA VAL A 361 11.21 17.96 -0.48
C VAL A 361 10.02 17.91 -1.46
N GLU A 362 10.27 17.61 -2.72
CA GLU A 362 9.20 17.61 -3.74
C GLU A 362 8.21 16.47 -3.49
N PHE A 363 8.70 15.30 -3.10
CA PHE A 363 7.85 14.18 -2.75
C PHE A 363 6.99 14.49 -1.50
N PHE A 364 7.53 15.14 -0.49
CA PHE A 364 6.76 15.54 0.71
C PHE A 364 5.75 16.64 0.40
N LYS A 365 6.05 17.55 -0.53
CA LYS A 365 5.06 18.50 -1.05
C LYS A 365 3.93 17.79 -1.78
N GLU A 366 4.25 16.79 -2.60
CA GLU A 366 3.24 15.96 -3.25
C GLU A 366 2.35 15.28 -2.21
N LEU A 367 2.93 14.55 -1.22
CA LEU A 367 2.16 13.88 -0.17
C LEU A 367 1.28 14.87 0.62
N ALA A 368 1.81 16.03 0.97
CA ALA A 368 1.05 17.06 1.68
C ALA A 368 -0.14 17.60 0.88
N SER A 369 -0.02 17.70 -0.45
CA SER A 369 -1.05 18.23 -1.35
C SER A 369 -2.11 17.22 -1.77
N ARG A 370 -1.87 15.92 -1.56
CA ARG A 370 -2.81 14.86 -1.97
C ARG A 370 -4.13 14.95 -1.23
N LYS A 371 -5.21 14.60 -1.94
CA LYS A 371 -6.56 14.55 -1.35
C LYS A 371 -6.71 13.32 -0.47
N HIS A 372 -7.41 13.47 0.63
CA HIS A 372 -7.82 12.41 1.55
C HIS A 372 -9.33 12.56 1.79
N SER A 373 -10.13 12.45 0.73
CA SER A 373 -11.59 12.64 0.80
C SER A 373 -12.32 11.31 1.08
N VAL A 374 -11.77 10.19 0.66
CA VAL A 374 -12.32 8.85 0.95
C VAL A 374 -12.21 8.53 2.44
N GLN A 375 -11.06 8.85 3.02
CA GLN A 375 -10.81 8.71 4.46
C GLN A 375 -10.06 9.96 4.96
N PRO A 376 -10.77 11.00 5.41
CA PRO A 376 -10.13 12.25 5.85
C PRO A 376 -9.18 12.02 7.02
N ASP A 377 -7.91 12.38 6.82
CA ASP A 377 -6.86 12.35 7.83
C ASP A 377 -6.80 13.65 8.65
N ALA A 378 -5.85 13.77 9.57
CA ALA A 378 -5.69 14.96 10.41
C ALA A 378 -5.47 16.22 9.60
N LEU A 379 -4.67 16.17 8.52
CA LEU A 379 -4.39 17.35 7.69
C LEU A 379 -5.61 17.73 6.84
N ALA A 380 -6.39 16.78 6.36
CA ALA A 380 -7.64 17.06 5.65
C ALA A 380 -8.69 17.68 6.59
N ARG A 381 -8.74 17.25 7.86
CA ARG A 381 -9.64 17.81 8.88
C ARG A 381 -9.19 19.16 9.44
N ASN A 382 -7.87 19.40 9.51
CA ASN A 382 -7.27 20.64 10.05
C ASN A 382 -6.11 21.09 9.15
N PRO A 383 -6.41 21.69 7.98
CA PRO A 383 -5.41 22.11 7.02
C PRO A 383 -4.42 23.11 7.58
N LYS A 384 -3.12 22.83 7.44
CA LYS A 384 -2.03 23.75 7.74
C LYS A 384 -1.00 23.74 6.61
N PRO A 385 -0.27 24.84 6.41
CA PRO A 385 0.79 24.88 5.42
C PRO A 385 1.95 23.97 5.82
N LEU A 386 2.52 23.27 4.84
CA LEU A 386 3.78 22.55 5.00
C LEU A 386 4.90 23.56 5.25
N LYS A 387 5.60 23.39 6.37
CA LYS A 387 6.87 24.06 6.67
C LYS A 387 7.96 22.99 6.55
N ILE A 388 8.96 23.23 5.73
CA ILE A 388 10.01 22.25 5.46
C ILE A 388 11.38 22.92 5.44
N GLU A 389 12.32 22.34 6.15
CA GLU A 389 13.72 22.74 6.23
C GLU A 389 14.58 21.64 5.61
N PRO A 390 15.12 21.87 4.40
CA PRO A 390 15.92 20.87 3.72
C PRO A 390 17.34 20.83 4.27
N VAL A 391 17.87 19.62 4.43
CA VAL A 391 19.26 19.35 4.73
C VAL A 391 19.95 18.85 3.46
N ASP A 392 21.13 19.38 3.14
CA ASP A 392 21.96 18.89 2.05
C ASP A 392 22.90 17.78 2.57
N ASP A 393 24.11 18.14 3.03
CA ASP A 393 25.06 17.17 3.57
C ASP A 393 25.00 17.09 5.10
N GLU A 394 24.90 18.24 5.78
CA GLU A 394 24.80 18.31 7.23
C GLU A 394 24.13 19.60 7.71
N THR A 395 23.57 19.53 8.91
CA THR A 395 23.09 20.70 9.67
C THR A 395 23.17 20.40 11.18
N ALA A 396 23.08 21.44 12.01
CA ALA A 396 23.05 21.29 13.46
C ALA A 396 21.90 22.09 14.08
N LEU A 397 21.12 21.41 14.91
CA LEU A 397 20.15 22.02 15.82
C LEU A 397 20.87 22.22 17.15
N LYS A 398 20.95 23.44 17.64
CA LYS A 398 21.80 23.74 18.80
C LYS A 398 21.29 24.90 19.62
N ASP A 399 21.33 24.73 20.95
CA ASP A 399 21.23 25.78 21.95
C ASP A 399 22.26 25.55 23.06
N ASN A 400 22.07 26.15 24.24
CA ASN A 400 22.98 25.97 25.36
C ASN A 400 22.89 24.60 26.03
N SER A 401 21.73 23.91 25.89
CA SER A 401 21.43 22.65 26.57
C SER A 401 21.65 21.42 25.71
N MET A 402 21.45 21.56 24.39
CA MET A 402 21.44 20.44 23.44
C MET A 402 22.13 20.82 22.13
N GLU A 403 22.86 19.86 21.56
CA GLU A 403 23.37 19.90 20.19
C GLU A 403 23.03 18.57 19.52
N VAL A 404 22.25 18.63 18.42
CA VAL A 404 21.94 17.50 17.56
C VAL A 404 22.43 17.82 16.17
N ARG A 405 23.42 17.06 15.69
CA ARG A 405 23.94 17.18 14.32
C ARG A 405 23.24 16.17 13.44
N LEU A 406 22.73 16.62 12.32
CA LEU A 406 22.10 15.78 11.29
C LEU A 406 23.04 15.64 10.11
N TYR A 407 23.25 14.43 9.65
CA TYR A 407 24.14 14.12 8.52
C TYR A 407 23.41 13.29 7.48
N HIS A 408 23.63 13.62 6.21
CA HIS A 408 23.19 12.79 5.11
C HIS A 408 24.06 11.52 5.04
N VAL A 409 23.41 10.37 5.05
CA VAL A 409 24.07 9.07 4.94
C VAL A 409 24.67 8.88 3.56
N LYS A 410 25.95 8.58 3.49
CA LYS A 410 26.67 8.31 2.24
C LYS A 410 26.82 6.81 2.00
N ASN A 411 26.80 6.41 0.71
CA ASN A 411 26.99 5.01 0.26
C ASN A 411 25.95 4.02 0.81
N ASN A 412 24.72 4.46 1.03
CA ASN A 412 23.63 3.57 1.42
C ASN A 412 22.95 2.96 0.19
N PRO A 413 23.10 1.65 -0.07
CA PRO A 413 22.49 1.02 -1.23
C PRO A 413 20.98 0.76 -1.08
N ARG A 414 20.44 0.92 0.14
CA ARG A 414 19.01 0.75 0.44
C ARG A 414 18.21 2.00 0.15
N GLU A 415 18.78 3.15 0.52
CA GLU A 415 18.05 4.40 0.58
C GLU A 415 19.02 5.58 0.44
N GLY A 416 18.78 6.44 -0.56
CA GLY A 416 19.72 7.51 -0.94
C GLY A 416 19.45 8.87 -0.29
N THR A 417 18.38 9.00 0.54
CA THR A 417 17.98 10.30 1.11
C THR A 417 18.05 10.34 2.64
N ASN A 418 18.66 9.31 3.26
CA ASN A 418 18.61 9.08 4.70
C ASN A 418 19.45 10.11 5.49
N LEU A 419 18.88 10.58 6.59
CA LEU A 419 19.56 11.38 7.60
C LEU A 419 19.75 10.55 8.88
N PHE A 420 20.93 10.61 9.45
CA PHE A 420 21.15 10.17 10.83
C PHE A 420 21.45 11.37 11.75
N ALA A 421 21.20 11.20 13.04
CA ALA A 421 21.52 12.23 14.02
C ALA A 421 22.68 11.77 14.92
N TYR A 422 23.50 12.73 15.34
CA TYR A 422 24.57 12.53 16.33
C TYR A 422 24.46 13.56 17.43
N VAL A 423 24.52 13.09 18.67
CA VAL A 423 24.53 13.96 19.87
C VAL A 423 25.93 13.90 20.53
N PRO A 424 26.76 14.95 20.38
CA PRO A 424 28.15 14.95 20.86
C PRO A 424 28.29 14.73 22.37
N ARG A 425 27.40 15.36 23.17
CA ARG A 425 27.46 15.31 24.64
C ARG A 425 27.40 13.87 25.19
N GLY A 426 26.62 13.00 24.55
CA GLY A 426 26.45 11.61 24.95
C GLY A 426 27.13 10.61 24.04
N ARG A 427 27.83 11.10 22.99
CA ARG A 427 28.38 10.29 21.91
C ARG A 427 27.37 9.27 21.38
N ILE A 428 26.12 9.76 21.18
CA ILE A 428 24.96 8.97 20.79
C ILE A 428 24.75 9.11 19.28
N LEU A 429 24.68 7.98 18.60
CA LEU A 429 24.20 7.86 17.24
C LEU A 429 22.71 7.54 17.26
N VAL A 430 21.90 8.26 16.47
CA VAL A 430 20.49 7.96 16.23
C VAL A 430 20.34 7.70 14.75
N GLN A 431 19.86 6.53 14.39
CA GLN A 431 19.81 6.09 13.00
C GLN A 431 18.50 5.36 12.68
N ALA A 432 18.10 5.46 11.40
CA ALA A 432 16.99 4.73 10.81
C ALA A 432 17.54 3.90 9.65
N ASP A 433 17.20 2.63 9.59
CA ASP A 433 17.48 1.71 8.47
C ASP A 433 18.97 1.47 8.13
N LEU A 434 19.90 1.92 8.98
CA LEU A 434 21.30 1.62 8.78
C LEU A 434 21.72 0.30 9.42
N TYR A 435 21.08 -0.06 10.52
CA TYR A 435 21.36 -1.29 11.24
C TYR A 435 20.17 -1.71 12.12
N ASP A 436 19.87 -2.99 12.11
CA ASP A 436 19.02 -3.67 13.08
C ASP A 436 19.64 -5.06 13.37
N SER A 437 19.82 -5.39 14.63
CA SER A 437 20.37 -6.70 15.06
C SER A 437 19.50 -7.88 14.58
N GLY A 438 18.21 -7.66 14.35
CA GLY A 438 17.29 -8.64 13.79
C GLY A 438 17.46 -8.87 12.28
N TRP A 439 18.10 -7.95 11.57
CA TRP A 439 18.34 -8.03 10.13
C TRP A 439 19.68 -8.65 9.81
N LEU A 440 19.86 -9.90 10.18
CA LEU A 440 21.15 -10.60 10.20
C LEU A 440 21.87 -10.75 8.85
N GLN A 441 21.27 -10.39 7.73
CA GLN A 441 21.77 -10.68 6.38
C GLN A 441 22.06 -9.41 5.54
N HIS A 442 22.15 -8.23 6.15
CA HIS A 442 22.28 -7.00 5.39
C HIS A 442 23.71 -6.74 4.90
N PRO A 443 23.90 -6.66 3.57
CA PRO A 443 25.22 -6.38 2.99
C PRO A 443 25.71 -4.95 3.21
N TRP A 444 24.88 -4.04 3.75
CA TRP A 444 25.25 -2.63 4.00
C TRP A 444 25.59 -2.33 5.47
N GLY A 445 25.80 -3.36 6.32
CA GLY A 445 26.21 -3.15 7.70
C GLY A 445 27.45 -2.26 7.86
N ASP A 446 28.35 -2.25 6.88
CA ASP A 446 29.53 -1.38 6.85
C ASP A 446 29.18 0.11 6.65
N ASN A 447 27.92 0.44 6.36
CA ASN A 447 27.48 1.81 6.12
C ASN A 447 27.57 2.68 7.40
N ILE A 448 27.25 2.11 8.59
CA ILE A 448 27.41 2.82 9.86
C ILE A 448 28.87 3.19 10.12
N PRO A 449 29.84 2.24 10.22
CA PRO A 449 31.23 2.58 10.49
C PRO A 449 31.84 3.48 9.41
N TYR A 450 31.41 3.35 8.14
CA TYR A 450 31.82 4.24 7.07
C TYR A 450 31.43 5.70 7.37
N ASN A 451 30.16 5.97 7.66
CA ASN A 451 29.67 7.32 7.93
C ASN A 451 30.21 7.90 9.25
N VAL A 452 30.33 7.08 10.29
CA VAL A 452 30.97 7.48 11.56
C VAL A 452 32.42 7.90 11.33
N SER A 453 33.17 7.16 10.51
CA SER A 453 34.57 7.50 10.17
C SER A 453 34.64 8.74 9.27
N LEU A 454 33.79 8.86 8.28
CA LEU A 454 33.71 9.99 7.34
C LEU A 454 33.57 11.32 8.08
N HIS A 455 32.68 11.36 9.07
CA HIS A 455 32.42 12.55 9.88
C HIS A 455 33.26 12.63 11.15
N LYS A 456 34.24 11.70 11.35
CA LYS A 456 35.15 11.63 12.50
C LYS A 456 34.42 11.65 13.84
N LEU A 457 33.29 10.93 13.93
CA LEU A 457 32.47 10.89 15.13
C LEU A 457 33.03 9.90 16.16
N GLN A 458 32.86 10.24 17.42
CA GLN A 458 33.12 9.33 18.53
C GLN A 458 31.77 8.82 19.05
N VAL A 459 31.44 7.56 18.78
CA VAL A 459 30.17 6.95 19.14
C VAL A 459 30.36 5.91 20.22
N ASP A 460 29.55 5.99 21.28
CA ASP A 460 29.50 4.99 22.35
C ASP A 460 28.21 4.18 22.32
N LYS A 461 27.13 4.81 21.90
CA LYS A 461 25.76 4.25 21.95
C LYS A 461 25.04 4.43 20.63
N ASP A 462 24.41 3.37 20.15
CA ASP A 462 23.44 3.38 19.06
C ASP A 462 22.02 3.39 19.63
N VAL A 463 21.21 4.35 19.21
CA VAL A 463 19.80 4.53 19.59
C VAL A 463 18.98 4.46 18.28
N PRO A 464 18.57 3.25 17.88
CA PRO A 464 18.01 3.04 16.57
C PRO A 464 16.50 3.30 16.51
N VAL A 465 15.99 3.55 15.30
CA VAL A 465 14.57 3.53 14.98
C VAL A 465 14.04 2.09 14.92
N HIS A 466 14.86 1.16 14.43
CA HIS A 466 14.56 -0.27 14.42
C HIS A 466 15.48 -1.04 15.37
N GLY A 467 14.91 -2.03 16.08
CA GLY A 467 15.68 -2.84 17.03
C GLY A 467 15.82 -2.20 18.41
N ASP A 468 16.84 -2.58 19.14
CA ASP A 468 17.09 -2.19 20.53
C ASP A 468 18.32 -1.29 20.65
N ILE A 469 18.36 -0.48 21.71
CA ILE A 469 19.51 0.34 22.06
C ILE A 469 20.71 -0.55 22.38
N GLN A 470 21.86 -0.26 21.77
CA GLN A 470 23.08 -1.05 21.95
C GLN A 470 24.29 -0.17 22.19
N SER A 471 25.37 -0.77 22.75
CA SER A 471 26.67 -0.14 22.67
C SER A 471 27.19 -0.13 21.24
N TYR A 472 27.87 0.92 20.82
CA TYR A 472 28.42 0.97 19.46
C TYR A 472 29.47 -0.15 19.23
N ALA A 473 30.18 -0.57 20.28
CA ALA A 473 31.08 -1.71 20.20
C ALA A 473 30.37 -3.02 19.86
N ASP A 474 29.17 -3.26 20.40
CA ASP A 474 28.37 -4.44 20.08
C ASP A 474 27.80 -4.38 18.64
N VAL A 475 27.39 -3.18 18.18
CA VAL A 475 27.02 -2.96 16.78
C VAL A 475 28.15 -3.36 15.85
N LEU A 476 29.37 -2.85 16.08
CA LEU A 476 30.54 -3.19 15.26
C LEU A 476 30.90 -4.67 15.33
N LYS A 477 30.81 -5.30 16.50
CA LYS A 477 31.02 -6.74 16.67
C LYS A 477 30.00 -7.55 15.87
N THR A 478 28.76 -7.16 15.90
CA THR A 478 27.69 -7.81 15.13
C THR A 478 27.91 -7.68 13.63
N ILE A 479 28.23 -6.48 13.14
CA ILE A 479 28.56 -6.23 11.73
C ILE A 479 29.75 -7.11 11.30
N ALA A 480 30.85 -7.13 12.08
CA ALA A 480 32.04 -7.91 11.77
C ALA A 480 31.81 -9.44 11.78
N SER A 481 30.88 -9.94 12.60
CA SER A 481 30.54 -11.36 12.65
C SER A 481 29.79 -11.84 11.40
N LYS A 482 29.03 -10.96 10.76
CA LYS A 482 28.21 -11.24 9.57
C LYS A 482 29.02 -11.28 8.28
N GLY A 483 30.06 -10.46 8.16
CA GLY A 483 30.98 -10.49 7.02
C GLY A 483 31.77 -11.77 6.87
N LYS A 484 31.74 -12.66 7.88
CA LYS A 484 32.41 -13.97 7.87
C LYS A 484 31.50 -15.16 7.57
N GLY A 485 30.19 -14.94 7.41
CA GLY A 485 29.18 -16.01 7.34
C GLY A 485 28.54 -16.28 5.99
N ALA A 486 28.90 -15.57 4.94
CA ALA A 486 28.31 -15.75 3.61
C ALA A 486 29.38 -16.09 2.55
N ALA A 487 30.07 -17.22 2.70
CA ALA A 487 30.50 -17.93 1.52
C ALA A 487 29.26 -18.62 0.92
N PRO A 488 28.96 -18.50 -0.39
CA PRO A 488 27.87 -19.25 -0.99
C PRO A 488 28.16 -20.73 -0.78
N GLY A 489 27.35 -21.37 0.06
CA GLY A 489 27.43 -22.78 0.33
C GLY A 489 27.26 -23.53 -0.97
N SER A 490 28.29 -24.23 -1.34
CA SER A 490 28.23 -25.43 -2.18
C SER A 490 27.24 -26.41 -1.51
N ASN A 491 26.03 -26.52 -2.09
CA ASN A 491 25.28 -27.77 -2.26
C ASN A 491 24.02 -27.53 -3.08
#